data_8760ca52d5f23ed0b305c353d425ec8c
#
_entry.id   8760ca52d5f23ed0b305c353d425ec8c
#
_cell.length_a   1.000
_cell.length_b   1.000
_cell.length_c   1.000
_cell.angle_alpha   90.00
_cell.angle_beta   90.00
_cell.angle_gamma   90.00
#
_symmetry.space_group_name_H-M   'P 1'
#
loop_
_entity.id
_entity.type
_entity.pdbx_description
1 polymer ?
#
loop_
_entity_poly.entity_id
_entity_poly.type
_entity_poly.pdbx_seq_one_letter_code
_entity_poly.pdbx_strand_id
1 'polypeptide(L)'
;MQAATVVINRRALRHNLQRLRELAPASKLVAVVKANAYGHGLLETARTLPDADAFGVARLEEALRLREGGITQPILLLEGFFDAADLPTISAQRLHTAVHNQEQLTALEAVELAEPVTVWMKLDTGMHRLGVRPEEAEAFYQRLTHCKNVRQPVNIVSHFCPCG
;
A
#
# COMPACT_ATOMS: atom_id res chain seq x y z
N MET A 1 14.95 5.56 -2.75
CA MET A 1 13.71 5.75 -3.09
C MET A 1 13.24 4.97 -4.21
N GLN A 2 12.90 3.94 -4.28
CA GLN A 2 12.44 3.19 -5.23
C GLN A 2 11.69 2.13 -4.84
N ALA A 3 10.49 1.97 -5.00
CA ALA A 3 9.70 0.85 -4.71
C ALA A 3 9.00 0.44 -5.97
N ALA A 4 9.24 -0.71 -6.39
CA ALA A 4 8.51 -1.30 -7.48
C ALA A 4 7.42 -2.17 -6.87
N THR A 5 6.19 -1.98 -7.29
CA THR A 5 5.09 -2.79 -6.84
C THR A 5 4.77 -3.82 -7.91
N VAL A 6 4.75 -5.07 -7.51
CA VAL A 6 4.39 -6.14 -8.42
C VAL A 6 3.13 -6.79 -7.89
N VAL A 7 2.11 -6.88 -8.73
CA VAL A 7 0.87 -7.54 -8.38
C VAL A 7 0.97 -8.99 -8.79
N ILE A 8 0.80 -9.89 -7.85
CA ILE A 8 0.95 -11.31 -8.09
C ILE A 8 -0.38 -12.01 -8.00
N ASN A 9 -0.68 -12.83 -8.99
CA ASN A 9 -1.89 -13.61 -8.99
C ASN A 9 -1.71 -14.85 -8.09
N ARG A 10 -2.75 -15.17 -7.36
CA ARG A 10 -2.76 -16.20 -6.34
C ARG A 10 -2.23 -17.58 -6.76
N ARG A 11 -2.48 -17.99 -7.96
CA ARG A 11 -2.23 -19.37 -8.34
C ARG A 11 -0.78 -19.76 -8.57
N ALA A 12 0.06 -18.84 -8.89
CA ALA A 12 1.44 -19.15 -9.21
C ALA A 12 2.36 -18.56 -8.16
N LEU A 13 1.84 -18.36 -6.97
CA LEU A 13 2.45 -17.44 -6.06
C LEU A 13 3.86 -17.72 -5.62
N ARG A 14 4.13 -18.89 -5.13
CA ARG A 14 5.47 -19.15 -4.58
C ARG A 14 6.52 -19.12 -5.66
N HIS A 15 6.22 -19.75 -6.78
CA HIS A 15 7.16 -19.85 -7.87
C HIS A 15 7.40 -18.48 -8.50
N ASN A 16 6.32 -17.73 -8.72
CA ASN A 16 6.43 -16.41 -9.33
C ASN A 16 7.09 -15.40 -8.43
N LEU A 17 6.82 -15.45 -7.14
CA LEU A 17 7.45 -14.56 -6.18
C LEU A 17 8.95 -14.75 -6.19
N GLN A 18 9.41 -15.99 -6.18
CA GLN A 18 10.82 -16.29 -6.20
C GLN A 18 11.47 -15.82 -7.50
N ARG A 19 10.81 -16.05 -8.63
CA ARG A 19 11.34 -15.58 -9.90
C ARG A 19 11.39 -14.06 -9.98
N LEU A 20 10.39 -13.39 -9.48
CA LEU A 20 10.39 -11.94 -9.48
C LEU A 20 11.50 -11.37 -8.61
N ARG A 21 11.79 -12.02 -7.50
CA ARG A 21 12.90 -11.59 -6.67
C ARG A 21 14.24 -11.77 -7.38
N GLU A 22 14.39 -12.83 -8.16
CA GLU A 22 15.60 -13.04 -8.93
C GLU A 22 15.78 -11.99 -10.03
N LEU A 23 14.65 -11.58 -10.65
CA LEU A 23 14.69 -10.60 -11.72
C LEU A 23 14.84 -9.16 -11.21
N ALA A 24 14.31 -8.87 -10.04
CA ALA A 24 14.33 -7.53 -9.49
C ALA A 24 14.67 -7.56 -7.99
N PRO A 25 15.90 -7.94 -7.66
CA PRO A 25 16.27 -8.13 -6.25
C PRO A 25 16.24 -6.86 -5.39
N ALA A 26 16.35 -5.71 -6.03
CA ALA A 26 16.31 -4.45 -5.30
C ALA A 26 14.90 -3.92 -5.08
N SER A 27 13.90 -4.55 -5.69
CA SER A 27 12.51 -4.08 -5.59
C SER A 27 11.78 -4.78 -4.47
N LYS A 28 10.83 -4.08 -3.88
CA LYS A 28 9.95 -4.69 -2.89
C LYS A 28 8.76 -5.31 -3.60
N LEU A 29 8.35 -6.48 -3.14
CA LEU A 29 7.22 -7.19 -3.72
C LEU A 29 6.03 -7.07 -2.81
N VAL A 30 4.96 -6.48 -3.34
CA VAL A 30 3.70 -6.35 -2.62
C VAL A 30 2.72 -7.35 -3.21
N ALA A 31 2.31 -8.32 -2.42
CA ALA A 31 1.33 -9.31 -2.85
C ALA A 31 -0.07 -8.75 -2.62
N VAL A 32 -0.85 -8.61 -3.68
CA VAL A 32 -2.22 -8.12 -3.57
C VAL A 32 -3.12 -9.28 -3.18
N VAL A 33 -3.75 -9.17 -2.03
CA VAL A 33 -4.60 -10.21 -1.48
C VAL A 33 -6.04 -9.75 -1.60
N LYS A 34 -6.84 -10.49 -2.36
CA LYS A 34 -8.24 -10.15 -2.53
C LYS A 34 -9.08 -11.04 -1.64
N ALA A 35 -10.05 -10.41 -0.99
CA ALA A 35 -11.00 -11.16 -0.21
C ALA A 35 -11.90 -11.91 -1.16
N ASN A 36 -11.77 -13.22 -1.19
CA ASN A 36 -12.72 -14.04 -1.88
C ASN A 36 -13.86 -14.16 -0.95
N ALA A 37 -14.96 -13.55 -1.40
CA ALA A 37 -16.24 -13.84 -0.83
C ALA A 37 -16.35 -14.09 0.66
N TYR A 38 -15.77 -13.87 1.56
CA TYR A 38 -16.05 -14.04 2.98
C TYR A 38 -14.81 -14.11 3.83
N GLY A 39 -13.70 -13.75 3.27
CA GLY A 39 -12.53 -13.54 4.09
C GLY A 39 -11.71 -14.77 4.48
N HIS A 40 -12.20 -15.96 4.22
CA HIS A 40 -11.41 -17.13 4.56
C HIS A 40 -10.16 -17.25 3.69
N GLY A 41 -10.26 -16.90 2.43
CA GLY A 41 -9.14 -16.96 1.52
C GLY A 41 -8.08 -15.89 1.77
N LEU A 42 -8.46 -14.78 2.37
CA LEU A 42 -7.57 -13.67 2.61
C LEU A 42 -6.40 -14.05 3.52
N LEU A 43 -6.72 -14.54 4.71
CA LEU A 43 -5.70 -14.88 5.69
C LEU A 43 -4.90 -16.11 5.27
N GLU A 44 -5.57 -17.11 4.71
CA GLU A 44 -4.89 -18.29 4.23
C GLU A 44 -3.92 -17.96 3.13
N THR A 45 -4.33 -17.10 2.18
CA THR A 45 -3.46 -16.67 1.08
C THR A 45 -2.23 -15.95 1.62
N ALA A 46 -2.43 -15.05 2.57
CA ALA A 46 -1.31 -14.32 3.15
C ALA A 46 -0.34 -15.26 3.86
N ARG A 47 -0.86 -16.25 4.56
CA ARG A 47 -0.01 -17.22 5.26
C ARG A 47 0.81 -18.10 4.32
N THR A 48 0.38 -18.26 3.06
CA THR A 48 1.14 -19.03 2.09
C THR A 48 2.27 -18.22 1.45
N LEU A 49 2.38 -16.92 1.78
CA LEU A 49 3.36 -16.05 1.18
C LEU A 49 4.24 -15.38 2.24
N PRO A 50 4.96 -16.17 3.02
CA PRO A 50 5.78 -15.59 4.09
C PRO A 50 6.91 -14.71 3.55
N ASP A 51 7.28 -14.87 2.27
CA ASP A 51 8.36 -14.12 1.68
C ASP A 51 7.93 -12.82 1.01
N ALA A 52 6.66 -12.49 1.02
CA ALA A 52 6.21 -11.21 0.47
C ALA A 52 6.75 -10.07 1.36
N ASP A 53 7.17 -8.99 0.75
CA ASP A 53 7.66 -7.84 1.51
C ASP A 53 6.51 -7.09 2.16
N ALA A 54 5.34 -7.14 1.54
CA ALA A 54 4.15 -6.50 2.08
C ALA A 54 2.92 -7.12 1.43
N PHE A 55 1.76 -6.91 2.03
CA PHE A 55 0.51 -7.32 1.44
C PHE A 55 -0.30 -6.08 1.09
N GLY A 56 -0.92 -6.06 -0.07
CA GLY A 56 -1.79 -4.98 -0.49
C GLY A 56 -3.24 -5.42 -0.39
N VAL A 57 -4.08 -4.61 0.23
CA VAL A 57 -5.51 -4.86 0.35
C VAL A 57 -6.28 -3.62 -0.05
N ALA A 58 -7.54 -3.78 -0.37
CA ALA A 58 -8.37 -2.66 -0.80
C ALA A 58 -9.01 -1.92 0.38
N ARG A 59 -9.36 -2.62 1.43
CA ARG A 59 -10.12 -2.04 2.54
C ARG A 59 -9.47 -2.19 3.89
N LEU A 60 -9.78 -1.25 4.75
CA LEU A 60 -9.27 -1.27 6.12
C LEU A 60 -9.69 -2.55 6.85
N GLU A 61 -10.92 -3.01 6.66
CA GLU A 61 -11.39 -4.22 7.32
C GLU A 61 -10.54 -5.44 6.96
N GLU A 62 -10.09 -5.50 5.72
CA GLU A 62 -9.23 -6.58 5.27
C GLU A 62 -7.88 -6.53 5.97
N ALA A 63 -7.32 -5.34 6.10
CA ALA A 63 -6.06 -5.16 6.80
C ALA A 63 -6.17 -5.54 8.28
N LEU A 64 -7.25 -5.16 8.92
CA LEU A 64 -7.48 -5.49 10.32
C LEU A 64 -7.64 -7.00 10.50
N ARG A 65 -8.29 -7.66 9.56
CA ARG A 65 -8.45 -9.11 9.62
C ARG A 65 -7.10 -9.83 9.51
N LEU A 66 -6.21 -9.33 8.65
CA LEU A 66 -4.87 -9.89 8.55
C LEU A 66 -4.09 -9.70 9.86
N ARG A 67 -4.19 -8.53 10.47
CA ARG A 67 -3.53 -8.28 11.75
C ARG A 67 -4.06 -9.18 12.85
N GLU A 68 -5.37 -9.36 12.91
CA GLU A 68 -5.97 -10.25 13.90
C GLU A 68 -5.52 -11.68 13.70
N GLY A 69 -5.26 -12.09 12.48
CA GLY A 69 -4.78 -13.42 12.16
C GLY A 69 -3.30 -13.63 12.36
N GLY A 70 -2.59 -12.61 12.85
CA GLY A 70 -1.17 -12.76 13.17
C GLY A 70 -0.20 -12.36 12.06
N ILE A 71 -0.68 -11.75 10.99
CA ILE A 71 0.20 -11.28 9.94
C ILE A 71 0.95 -10.04 10.44
N THR A 72 2.26 -10.10 10.42
CA THR A 72 3.13 -9.03 10.91
C THR A 72 3.82 -8.23 9.82
N GLN A 73 3.83 -8.73 8.59
CA GLN A 73 4.42 -8.01 7.48
C GLN A 73 3.67 -6.69 7.25
N PRO A 74 4.30 -5.73 6.59
CA PRO A 74 3.60 -4.50 6.23
C PRO A 74 2.35 -4.79 5.41
N ILE A 75 1.29 -4.05 5.67
CA ILE A 75 0.04 -4.17 4.95
C ILE A 75 -0.28 -2.80 4.36
N LEU A 76 -0.43 -2.75 3.04
CA LEU A 76 -0.69 -1.51 2.32
C LEU A 76 -2.15 -1.40 1.90
N LEU A 77 -2.78 -0.29 2.27
CA LEU A 77 -4.10 0.04 1.78
C LEU A 77 -3.92 0.63 0.38
N LEU A 78 -4.21 -0.17 -0.64
CA LEU A 78 -3.92 0.21 -2.03
C LEU A 78 -4.69 1.42 -2.52
N GLU A 79 -5.88 1.63 -1.99
CA GLU A 79 -6.70 2.78 -2.38
C GLU A 79 -6.65 3.89 -1.34
N GLY A 80 -5.82 3.73 -0.33
CA GLY A 80 -5.72 4.69 0.75
C GLY A 80 -6.86 4.56 1.74
N PHE A 81 -7.04 5.59 2.52
CA PHE A 81 -8.15 5.64 3.47
C PHE A 81 -9.26 6.51 2.88
N PHE A 82 -10.49 6.20 3.24
CA PHE A 82 -11.65 6.95 2.75
C PHE A 82 -12.18 7.94 3.77
N ASP A 83 -11.82 7.76 5.03
CA ASP A 83 -12.28 8.62 6.10
C ASP A 83 -11.10 8.98 6.98
N ALA A 84 -10.90 10.26 7.22
CA ALA A 84 -9.81 10.72 8.08
C ALA A 84 -9.88 10.12 9.47
N ALA A 85 -11.05 9.74 9.93
CA ALA A 85 -11.23 9.10 11.24
C ALA A 85 -10.54 7.73 11.33
N ASP A 86 -10.17 7.13 10.19
CA ASP A 86 -9.48 5.85 10.17
C ASP A 86 -7.97 6.00 10.42
N LEU A 87 -7.44 7.21 10.31
CA LEU A 87 -5.98 7.42 10.47
C LEU A 87 -5.42 6.96 11.81
N PRO A 88 -6.08 7.19 12.94
CA PRO A 88 -5.54 6.66 14.20
C PRO A 88 -5.43 5.13 14.21
N THR A 89 -6.39 4.43 13.62
CA THR A 89 -6.33 2.98 13.51
C THR A 89 -5.21 2.53 12.59
N ILE A 90 -5.05 3.21 11.46
CA ILE A 90 -3.98 2.93 10.51
C ILE A 90 -2.62 3.07 11.21
N SER A 91 -2.46 4.13 11.98
CA SER A 91 -1.24 4.36 12.74
C SER A 91 -1.03 3.28 13.80
N ALA A 92 -2.05 2.99 14.59
CA ALA A 92 -1.96 2.03 15.70
C ALA A 92 -1.66 0.62 15.20
N GLN A 93 -2.21 0.23 14.07
CA GLN A 93 -2.02 -1.10 13.51
C GLN A 93 -0.80 -1.18 12.58
N ARG A 94 -0.06 -0.10 12.49
CA ARG A 94 1.14 -0.02 11.65
C ARG A 94 0.85 -0.38 10.19
N LEU A 95 -0.27 0.10 9.68
CA LEU A 95 -0.61 -0.11 8.28
C LEU A 95 0.04 0.97 7.42
N HIS A 96 0.29 0.64 6.17
CA HIS A 96 0.75 1.61 5.20
C HIS A 96 -0.46 2.08 4.41
N THR A 97 -0.43 3.29 3.92
CA THR A 97 -1.54 3.77 3.09
C THR A 97 -1.03 4.43 1.83
N ALA A 98 -1.70 4.15 0.73
CA ALA A 98 -1.49 4.90 -0.49
C ALA A 98 -2.14 6.27 -0.34
N VAL A 99 -1.56 7.27 -0.96
CA VAL A 99 -2.12 8.62 -0.99
C VAL A 99 -2.14 9.05 -2.44
N HIS A 100 -3.31 9.40 -2.94
CA HIS A 100 -3.48 9.71 -4.36
C HIS A 100 -4.34 10.92 -4.64
N ASN A 101 -4.76 11.66 -3.62
CA ASN A 101 -5.52 12.89 -3.85
C ASN A 101 -5.26 13.92 -2.75
N GLN A 102 -5.68 15.15 -3.01
CA GLN A 102 -5.46 16.26 -2.10
C GLN A 102 -6.21 16.10 -0.78
N GLU A 103 -7.37 15.48 -0.81
CA GLU A 103 -8.17 15.29 0.40
C GLU A 103 -7.44 14.40 1.40
N GLN A 104 -6.83 13.33 0.91
CA GLN A 104 -6.05 12.44 1.76
C GLN A 104 -4.83 13.16 2.33
N LEU A 105 -4.14 13.94 1.52
CA LEU A 105 -2.98 14.70 1.96
C LEU A 105 -3.36 15.70 3.03
N THR A 106 -4.43 16.45 2.81
CA THR A 106 -4.91 17.43 3.78
C THR A 106 -5.29 16.78 5.09
N ALA A 107 -5.93 15.61 5.03
CA ALA A 107 -6.30 14.87 6.24
C ALA A 107 -5.05 14.44 7.02
N LEU A 108 -4.01 13.98 6.33
CA LEU A 108 -2.77 13.61 6.98
C LEU A 108 -2.08 14.80 7.65
N GLU A 109 -2.17 15.95 7.02
CA GLU A 109 -1.57 17.16 7.59
C GLU A 109 -2.32 17.65 8.83
N ALA A 110 -3.61 17.42 8.87
CA ALA A 110 -4.47 17.95 9.94
C ALA A 110 -4.62 17.05 11.15
N VAL A 111 -4.41 15.76 11.02
CA VAL A 111 -4.66 14.81 12.10
C VAL A 111 -3.57 14.87 13.17
N GLU A 112 -3.92 14.46 14.38
CA GLU A 112 -2.95 14.31 15.46
C GLU A 112 -2.70 12.82 15.64
N LEU A 113 -1.49 12.36 15.34
CA LEU A 113 -1.14 10.95 15.46
C LEU A 113 0.05 10.81 16.41
N ALA A 114 0.01 9.76 17.23
CA ALA A 114 1.12 9.44 18.12
C ALA A 114 2.34 8.94 17.34
N GLU A 115 2.10 8.23 16.26
CA GLU A 115 3.15 7.66 15.43
C GLU A 115 2.89 8.01 13.97
N PRO A 116 3.91 8.32 13.20
CA PRO A 116 3.70 8.62 11.78
C PRO A 116 3.31 7.38 11.01
N VAL A 117 2.66 7.58 9.88
CA VAL A 117 2.17 6.52 9.01
C VAL A 117 3.08 6.40 7.79
N THR A 118 3.39 5.19 7.39
CA THR A 118 4.14 4.95 6.15
C THR A 118 3.21 5.18 4.95
N VAL A 119 3.63 6.05 4.06
CA VAL A 119 2.82 6.49 2.94
C VAL A 119 3.44 6.09 1.62
N TRP A 120 2.59 5.68 0.70
CA TRP A 120 2.96 5.37 -0.68
C TRP A 120 2.23 6.36 -1.58
N MET A 121 2.97 7.30 -2.12
CA MET A 121 2.40 8.26 -3.06
C MET A 121 2.13 7.56 -4.37
N LYS A 122 0.88 7.59 -4.82
CA LYS A 122 0.51 6.89 -6.04
C LYS A 122 0.49 7.87 -7.20
N LEU A 123 1.27 7.54 -8.24
CA LEU A 123 1.34 8.37 -9.43
C LEU A 123 0.38 7.85 -10.50
N ASP A 124 -0.30 8.79 -11.16
CA ASP A 124 -1.14 8.46 -12.29
C ASP A 124 -0.27 8.44 -13.53
N THR A 125 -0.08 7.28 -14.11
CA THR A 125 0.78 7.12 -15.28
C THR A 125 -0.01 7.05 -16.57
N GLY A 126 -1.11 7.78 -16.65
CA GLY A 126 -1.84 7.92 -17.89
C GLY A 126 -3.16 7.18 -18.00
N MET A 127 -3.54 6.42 -17.00
CA MET A 127 -4.81 5.72 -17.01
C MET A 127 -5.96 6.56 -16.46
N HIS A 128 -5.66 7.74 -15.97
CA HIS A 128 -6.64 8.68 -15.45
C HIS A 128 -7.60 8.13 -14.38
N ARG A 129 -7.14 7.17 -13.62
CA ARG A 129 -8.01 6.63 -12.59
C ARG A 129 -7.72 7.21 -11.22
N LEU A 130 -6.68 6.74 -10.59
CA LEU A 130 -6.31 7.18 -9.26
C LEU A 130 -4.85 7.49 -9.27
N GLY A 131 -4.50 8.55 -8.68
CA GLY A 131 -3.10 8.91 -8.57
C GLY A 131 -2.88 10.39 -8.77
N VAL A 132 -1.71 10.83 -8.36
CA VAL A 132 -1.31 12.23 -8.51
C VAL A 132 -0.79 12.42 -9.93
N ARG A 133 -1.24 13.46 -10.59
CA ARG A 133 -0.80 13.75 -11.96
C ARG A 133 0.65 14.17 -11.96
N PRO A 134 1.39 13.89 -13.03
CA PRO A 134 2.81 14.25 -13.08
C PRO A 134 3.09 15.72 -12.82
N GLU A 135 2.23 16.62 -13.33
CA GLU A 135 2.45 18.05 -13.14
C GLU A 135 2.25 18.52 -11.72
N GLU A 136 1.57 17.72 -10.89
CA GLU A 136 1.34 18.04 -9.49
C GLU A 136 2.22 17.22 -8.57
N ALA A 137 2.92 16.25 -9.11
CA ALA A 137 3.63 15.25 -8.31
C ALA A 137 4.71 15.85 -7.41
N GLU A 138 5.46 16.82 -7.91
CA GLU A 138 6.54 17.37 -7.11
C GLU A 138 6.02 18.13 -5.90
N ALA A 139 5.02 18.97 -6.09
CA ALA A 139 4.46 19.74 -4.98
C ALA A 139 3.78 18.80 -3.96
N PHE A 140 3.11 17.79 -4.45
CA PHE A 140 2.46 16.79 -3.60
C PHE A 140 3.50 16.03 -2.76
N TYR A 141 4.57 15.59 -3.41
CA TYR A 141 5.65 14.89 -2.75
C TYR A 141 6.30 15.76 -1.68
N GLN A 142 6.54 17.02 -1.97
CA GLN A 142 7.13 17.93 -1.01
C GLN A 142 6.25 18.11 0.23
N ARG A 143 4.95 18.21 0.04
CA ARG A 143 4.04 18.30 1.19
C ARG A 143 4.08 17.04 2.04
N LEU A 144 4.18 15.87 1.41
CA LEU A 144 4.29 14.62 2.15
C LEU A 144 5.61 14.54 2.90
N THR A 145 6.70 14.99 2.32
CA THR A 145 8.01 14.92 2.98
C THR A 145 8.08 15.86 4.19
N HIS A 146 7.28 16.91 4.19
CA HIS A 146 7.27 17.85 5.31
C HIS A 146 6.13 17.59 6.32
N CYS A 147 5.36 16.56 6.09
CA CYS A 147 4.26 16.24 7.00
C CYS A 147 4.75 15.41 8.18
N LYS A 148 4.51 15.91 9.39
CA LYS A 148 4.98 15.23 10.61
C LYS A 148 4.33 13.87 10.81
N ASN A 149 3.14 13.68 10.24
CA ASN A 149 2.41 12.43 10.38
C ASN A 149 2.77 11.38 9.34
N VAL A 150 3.69 11.71 8.44
CA VAL A 150 4.14 10.80 7.40
C VAL A 150 5.55 10.34 7.71
N ARG A 151 5.75 9.02 7.78
CA ARG A 151 7.05 8.44 8.06
C ARG A 151 7.94 8.59 6.83
N GLN A 152 9.12 9.11 7.03
CA GLN A 152 10.06 9.30 5.94
C GLN A 152 10.96 8.07 5.77
N PRO A 153 11.37 7.74 4.58
CA PRO A 153 11.08 8.43 3.32
C PRO A 153 9.71 8.07 2.76
N VAL A 154 9.16 8.93 1.92
CA VAL A 154 7.90 8.65 1.24
C VAL A 154 8.18 7.66 0.12
N ASN A 155 7.36 6.63 0.02
CA ASN A 155 7.48 5.65 -1.05
C ASN A 155 6.64 6.12 -2.24
N ILE A 156 7.05 5.74 -3.43
CA ILE A 156 6.31 6.09 -4.64
C ILE A 156 5.91 4.82 -5.35
N VAL A 157 4.66 4.76 -5.79
CA VAL A 157 4.16 3.62 -6.53
C VAL A 157 3.45 4.11 -7.78
N SER A 158 3.69 3.44 -8.89
CA SER A 158 2.93 3.67 -10.09
C SER A 158 2.29 2.36 -10.49
N HIS A 159 1.05 2.47 -10.95
CA HIS A 159 0.30 1.29 -11.31
C HIS A 159 0.47 1.01 -12.78
N PHE A 160 1.15 -0.07 -13.09
CA PHE A 160 1.21 -0.52 -14.45
C PHE A 160 0.16 -1.59 -14.55
N CYS A 161 -0.83 -1.35 -15.37
CA CYS A 161 -1.76 -2.38 -15.70
C CYS A 161 -1.34 -2.97 -17.04
N PRO A 162 -0.72 -4.12 -17.06
CA PRO A 162 -0.57 -4.81 -18.30
C PRO A 162 -1.93 -5.39 -18.58
N CYS A 163 -2.78 -4.57 -19.13
CA CYS A 163 -4.09 -5.06 -19.50
C CYS A 163 -3.95 -5.96 -20.66
N GLY A 164 -3.95 -7.16 -20.41
CA GLY A 164 -3.97 -8.13 -21.45
C GLY A 164 -5.02 -9.08 -21.12
#